data_b672d168cde8bf3d2cc9c81ce64ced5e
#
_entry.id   b672d168cde8bf3d2cc9c81ce64ced5e
#
_cell.length_a   1.000
_cell.length_b   1.000
_cell.length_c   1.000
_cell.angle_alpha   90.00
_cell.angle_beta   90.00
_cell.angle_gamma   90.00
#
_symmetry.space_group_name_H-M   'P 1'
#
loop_
_entity.id
_entity.type
_entity.pdbx_description
1 polymer ?
#
loop_
_entity_poly.entity_id
_entity_poly.type
_entity_poly.pdbx_seq_one_letter_code
_entity_poly.pdbx_strand_id
1 'polypeptide(L)'
;MATKLFYNSLILILCRYCVLGQAMSSKPSMISPLEAMKAMIRKRMKDIKYKLAIISGKGGVGKSFIAASLALRLKERGREVAILDADIHGPSIPKIMGIRGASMYVNPQGDLLPVISPSGVAVISIELLMTNPDLPVIWRGPLKGKVISEFLSKVSWGKLDYLIIDLPPGTGDEALTIGQILPDLSGAIIVTAPSDLSKIVVKKAAIFCRELSIRILGIVENMSIFTCPHCGATYKLFGSGVGESMAKELGVEFLGSIPLDPRIPEAMDKGELHKALGSNSIVTTFIDKIIDRIEKILGEISK
;
A
#
# COMPACT_ATOMS: atom_id res chain seq x y z
N MET A 1 12.50 -28.20 16.79
CA MET A 1 11.72 -27.98 18.04
C MET A 1 11.43 -26.50 18.30
N ALA A 2 12.18 -25.56 17.75
CA ALA A 2 11.97 -24.09 17.91
C ALA A 2 10.77 -23.51 17.13
N THR A 3 10.38 -24.11 16.04
CA THR A 3 9.33 -23.61 15.12
C THR A 3 7.91 -23.67 15.72
N LYS A 4 7.67 -24.56 16.68
CA LYS A 4 6.36 -24.66 17.37
C LYS A 4 6.13 -23.59 18.45
N LEU A 5 7.20 -23.03 19.00
CA LEU A 5 7.10 -22.03 20.09
C LEU A 5 6.74 -20.63 19.58
N PHE A 6 7.18 -20.26 18.38
CA PHE A 6 6.87 -18.93 17.80
C PHE A 6 5.47 -18.84 17.18
N TYR A 7 4.99 -19.93 16.57
CA TYR A 7 3.59 -19.99 16.11
C TYR A 7 2.60 -19.86 17.30
N ASN A 8 2.98 -20.44 18.45
CA ASN A 8 2.23 -20.26 19.70
C ASN A 8 2.33 -18.83 20.28
N SER A 9 3.42 -18.11 20.05
CA SER A 9 3.55 -16.73 20.56
C SER A 9 2.66 -15.74 19.81
N LEU A 10 2.54 -15.86 18.49
CA LEU A 10 1.62 -15.01 17.70
C LEU A 10 0.15 -15.37 18.01
N ILE A 11 -0.16 -16.66 18.15
CA ILE A 11 -1.48 -17.15 18.59
C ILE A 11 -1.73 -16.77 20.05
N LEU A 12 -0.72 -16.78 20.93
CA LEU A 12 -0.86 -16.39 22.33
C LEU A 12 -1.02 -14.87 22.50
N ILE A 13 -0.37 -14.06 21.69
CA ILE A 13 -0.64 -12.60 21.64
C ILE A 13 -2.08 -12.35 21.16
N LEU A 14 -2.55 -13.14 20.22
CA LEU A 14 -3.93 -13.06 19.71
C LEU A 14 -4.95 -13.70 20.68
N CYS A 15 -4.54 -14.68 21.51
CA CYS A 15 -5.42 -15.45 22.41
C CYS A 15 -5.49 -14.89 23.84
N ARG A 16 -4.48 -14.15 24.34
CA ARG A 16 -4.50 -13.55 25.68
C ARG A 16 -5.66 -12.57 25.91
N TYR A 17 -6.25 -12.02 24.85
CA TYR A 17 -7.42 -11.15 24.94
C TYR A 17 -8.77 -11.89 24.89
N CYS A 18 -8.77 -13.19 24.60
CA CYS A 18 -10.01 -13.97 24.58
C CYS A 18 -10.37 -14.58 25.95
N VAL A 19 -9.45 -14.67 26.91
CA VAL A 19 -9.63 -15.40 28.17
C VAL A 19 -9.93 -14.49 29.37
N LEU A 20 -9.78 -13.15 29.24
CA LEU A 20 -10.06 -12.22 30.34
C LEU A 20 -11.47 -11.60 30.34
N GLY A 21 -12.41 -12.22 29.62
CA GLY A 21 -13.80 -11.74 29.45
C GLY A 21 -14.84 -12.37 30.37
N GLN A 22 -14.47 -13.02 31.48
CA GLN A 22 -15.46 -13.49 32.46
C GLN A 22 -15.08 -13.05 33.88
N ALA A 23 -15.75 -12.05 34.33
CA ALA A 23 -16.24 -11.66 35.64
C ALA A 23 -16.06 -10.18 35.90
N MET A 24 -17.14 -9.41 35.75
CA MET A 24 -17.64 -8.54 36.82
C MET A 24 -18.87 -7.77 36.33
N SER A 25 -19.98 -7.99 37.00
CA SER A 25 -21.26 -7.32 36.81
C SER A 25 -21.18 -5.86 37.27
N SER A 26 -21.26 -4.95 36.36
CA SER A 26 -21.86 -3.60 36.49
C SER A 26 -21.92 -3.00 35.10
N LYS A 27 -23.11 -2.60 34.62
CA LYS A 27 -23.34 -2.10 33.26
C LYS A 27 -22.63 -0.76 33.04
N PRO A 28 -21.54 -0.69 32.25
CA PRO A 28 -21.28 0.40 31.36
C PRO A 28 -21.81 0.03 29.99
N SER A 29 -22.18 1.01 29.18
CA SER A 29 -22.54 0.85 27.77
C SER A 29 -21.45 0.04 27.08
N MET A 30 -21.72 -1.24 26.77
CA MET A 30 -20.70 -2.13 26.18
C MET A 30 -20.45 -1.69 24.74
N ILE A 31 -19.39 -0.90 24.56
CA ILE A 31 -18.81 -0.65 23.22
C ILE A 31 -18.45 -2.02 22.65
N SER A 32 -18.98 -2.35 21.47
CA SER A 32 -18.65 -3.63 20.83
C SER A 32 -17.15 -3.72 20.57
N PRO A 33 -16.54 -4.93 20.57
CA PRO A 33 -15.12 -5.08 20.26
C PRO A 33 -14.72 -4.44 18.92
N LEU A 34 -15.63 -4.45 17.95
CA LEU A 34 -15.44 -3.80 16.65
C LEU A 34 -15.40 -2.26 16.77
N GLU A 35 -16.29 -1.68 17.57
CA GLU A 35 -16.31 -0.23 17.80
C GLU A 35 -15.08 0.23 18.57
N ALA A 36 -14.64 -0.53 19.57
CA ALA A 36 -13.39 -0.27 20.28
C ALA A 36 -12.18 -0.28 19.32
N MET A 37 -12.10 -1.28 18.45
CA MET A 37 -11.05 -1.37 17.42
C MET A 37 -11.10 -0.16 16.45
N LYS A 38 -12.29 0.19 15.95
CA LYS A 38 -12.46 1.38 15.09
C LYS A 38 -12.05 2.67 15.79
N ALA A 39 -12.34 2.80 17.08
CA ALA A 39 -11.91 3.97 17.88
C ALA A 39 -10.38 4.03 18.00
N MET A 40 -9.72 2.89 18.22
CA MET A 40 -8.25 2.82 18.24
C MET A 40 -7.65 3.19 16.89
N ILE A 41 -8.19 2.67 15.79
CA ILE A 41 -7.75 3.04 14.43
C ILE A 41 -7.90 4.54 14.21
N ARG A 42 -9.06 5.13 14.51
CA ARG A 42 -9.26 6.59 14.40
C ARG A 42 -8.22 7.38 15.19
N LYS A 43 -7.92 6.94 16.42
CA LYS A 43 -6.89 7.59 17.27
C LYS A 43 -5.50 7.54 16.63
N ARG A 44 -5.12 6.40 16.03
CA ARG A 44 -3.80 6.23 15.39
C ARG A 44 -3.70 6.98 14.06
N MET A 45 -4.81 7.08 13.33
CA MET A 45 -4.84 7.67 11.99
C MET A 45 -5.00 9.19 11.97
N LYS A 46 -5.34 9.82 13.10
CA LYS A 46 -5.61 11.27 13.17
C LYS A 46 -4.39 12.15 12.85
N ASP A 47 -3.19 11.66 13.16
CA ASP A 47 -1.93 12.39 12.96
C ASP A 47 -1.32 12.10 11.56
N ILE A 48 -2.05 11.41 10.70
CA ILE A 48 -1.69 11.12 9.32
C ILE A 48 -2.51 12.01 8.39
N LYS A 49 -1.84 12.92 7.68
CA LYS A 49 -2.51 13.93 6.86
C LYS A 49 -3.23 13.33 5.66
N TYR A 50 -2.54 12.54 4.85
CA TYR A 50 -3.09 11.90 3.65
C TYR A 50 -2.89 10.39 3.68
N LYS A 51 -3.94 9.64 3.36
CA LYS A 51 -3.96 8.18 3.28
C LYS A 51 -4.35 7.78 1.86
N LEU A 52 -3.42 7.17 1.13
CA LEU A 52 -3.56 6.88 -0.30
C LEU A 52 -3.55 5.37 -0.53
N ALA A 53 -4.63 4.82 -1.08
CA ALA A 53 -4.69 3.42 -1.48
C ALA A 53 -4.19 3.25 -2.92
N ILE A 54 -3.27 2.32 -3.15
CA ILE A 54 -2.81 1.94 -4.48
C ILE A 54 -3.51 0.64 -4.86
N ILE A 55 -4.32 0.69 -5.90
CA ILE A 55 -5.23 -0.39 -6.32
C ILE A 55 -4.90 -0.80 -7.75
N SER A 56 -5.04 -2.07 -8.05
CA SER A 56 -5.01 -2.57 -9.44
C SER A 56 -6.04 -3.66 -9.64
N GLY A 57 -6.63 -3.73 -10.83
CA GLY A 57 -7.62 -4.76 -11.14
C GLY A 57 -7.02 -6.13 -11.44
N LYS A 58 -5.71 -6.23 -11.70
CA LYS A 58 -4.96 -7.49 -11.92
C LYS A 58 -3.53 -7.38 -11.39
N GLY A 59 -2.91 -8.55 -11.17
CA GLY A 59 -1.48 -8.63 -10.81
C GLY A 59 -0.55 -8.27 -11.98
N GLY A 60 0.70 -7.93 -11.65
CA GLY A 60 1.75 -7.70 -12.64
C GLY A 60 1.72 -6.35 -13.38
N VAL A 61 0.88 -5.42 -12.96
CA VAL A 61 0.83 -4.06 -13.55
C VAL A 61 1.83 -3.08 -12.93
N GLY A 62 2.58 -3.51 -11.92
CA GLY A 62 3.56 -2.67 -11.23
C GLY A 62 2.98 -1.83 -10.10
N LYS A 63 1.88 -2.26 -9.47
CA LYS A 63 1.23 -1.57 -8.35
C LYS A 63 2.21 -1.25 -7.21
N SER A 64 2.93 -2.25 -6.69
CA SER A 64 3.90 -2.10 -5.60
C SER A 64 5.11 -1.23 -6.00
N PHE A 65 5.52 -1.26 -7.28
CA PHE A 65 6.49 -0.32 -7.82
C PHE A 65 5.99 1.13 -7.70
N ILE A 66 4.74 1.39 -8.10
CA ILE A 66 4.14 2.73 -7.98
C ILE A 66 4.04 3.15 -6.52
N ALA A 67 3.57 2.27 -5.62
CA ALA A 67 3.49 2.55 -4.19
C ALA A 67 4.85 2.93 -3.59
N ALA A 68 5.89 2.12 -3.85
CA ALA A 68 7.24 2.36 -3.37
C ALA A 68 7.85 3.65 -3.99
N SER A 69 7.64 3.86 -5.30
CA SER A 69 8.17 5.04 -6.00
C SER A 69 7.56 6.34 -5.50
N LEU A 70 6.25 6.38 -5.27
CA LEU A 70 5.59 7.54 -4.67
C LEU A 70 6.15 7.82 -3.27
N ALA A 71 6.32 6.78 -2.43
CA ALA A 71 6.88 6.95 -1.09
C ALA A 71 8.30 7.48 -1.11
N LEU A 72 9.16 6.92 -1.94
CA LEU A 72 10.56 7.34 -2.08
C LEU A 72 10.66 8.80 -2.53
N ARG A 73 9.92 9.17 -3.58
CA ARG A 73 9.96 10.53 -4.13
C ARG A 73 9.35 11.56 -3.18
N LEU A 74 8.25 11.22 -2.48
CA LEU A 74 7.68 12.08 -1.44
C LEU A 74 8.67 12.28 -0.28
N LYS A 75 9.38 11.21 0.14
CA LYS A 75 10.40 11.32 1.20
C LYS A 75 11.56 12.23 0.77
N GLU A 76 12.04 12.12 -0.47
CA GLU A 76 13.06 13.03 -1.02
C GLU A 76 12.59 14.48 -1.10
N ARG A 77 11.28 14.73 -1.22
CA ARG A 77 10.67 16.07 -1.12
C ARG A 77 10.49 16.54 0.33
N GLY A 78 11.04 15.84 1.32
CA GLY A 78 11.01 16.20 2.73
C GLY A 78 9.69 15.90 3.42
N ARG A 79 8.85 15.01 2.86
CA ARG A 79 7.61 14.57 3.50
C ARG A 79 7.87 13.40 4.46
N GLU A 80 7.09 13.31 5.53
CA GLU A 80 7.08 12.13 6.40
C GLU A 80 6.14 11.07 5.81
N VAL A 81 6.70 9.91 5.45
CA VAL A 81 6.00 8.89 4.64
C VAL A 81 6.14 7.50 5.25
N ALA A 82 5.03 6.79 5.27
CA ALA A 82 5.01 5.35 5.56
C ALA A 82 4.32 4.57 4.44
N ILE A 83 4.70 3.29 4.31
CA ILE A 83 4.02 2.30 3.45
C ILE A 83 3.42 1.21 4.33
N LEU A 84 2.16 0.91 4.12
CA LEU A 84 1.51 -0.32 4.57
C LEU A 84 1.42 -1.28 3.38
N ASP A 85 2.19 -2.35 3.42
CA ASP A 85 2.06 -3.48 2.51
C ASP A 85 0.89 -4.35 2.99
N ALA A 86 -0.24 -4.21 2.32
CA ALA A 86 -1.46 -4.95 2.62
C ALA A 86 -1.63 -6.18 1.72
N ASP A 87 -0.69 -6.49 0.82
CA ASP A 87 -0.67 -7.75 0.07
C ASP A 87 -0.09 -8.87 0.94
N ILE A 88 -0.96 -9.46 1.77
CA ILE A 88 -0.58 -10.49 2.74
C ILE A 88 -0.02 -11.75 2.08
N HIS A 89 -0.47 -12.10 0.87
CA HIS A 89 -0.04 -13.31 0.17
C HIS A 89 1.25 -13.17 -0.59
N GLY A 90 1.48 -12.00 -1.18
CA GLY A 90 2.65 -11.72 -2.01
C GLY A 90 3.34 -10.42 -1.60
N PRO A 91 3.74 -10.28 -0.32
CA PRO A 91 4.37 -9.05 0.14
C PRO A 91 5.63 -8.79 -0.67
N SER A 92 5.75 -7.61 -1.23
CA SER A 92 6.86 -7.25 -2.11
C SER A 92 7.57 -5.96 -1.67
N ILE A 93 6.92 -5.16 -0.88
CA ILE A 93 7.45 -3.87 -0.42
C ILE A 93 8.75 -4.02 0.38
N PRO A 94 8.91 -4.99 1.32
CA PRO A 94 10.17 -5.15 2.04
C PRO A 94 11.37 -5.41 1.12
N LYS A 95 11.20 -6.24 0.08
CA LYS A 95 12.24 -6.50 -0.92
C LYS A 95 12.56 -5.24 -1.72
N ILE A 96 11.55 -4.56 -2.27
CA ILE A 96 11.69 -3.34 -3.08
C ILE A 96 12.39 -2.21 -2.29
N MET A 97 12.09 -2.10 -0.99
CA MET A 97 12.62 -1.07 -0.11
C MET A 97 13.97 -1.43 0.53
N GLY A 98 14.55 -2.61 0.20
CA GLY A 98 15.86 -3.03 0.67
C GLY A 98 15.91 -3.43 2.16
N ILE A 99 14.79 -3.88 2.71
CA ILE A 99 14.65 -4.29 4.13
C ILE A 99 14.17 -5.73 4.30
N ARG A 100 14.26 -6.56 3.24
CA ARG A 100 13.91 -7.97 3.33
C ARG A 100 14.76 -8.67 4.39
N GLY A 101 14.13 -9.45 5.25
CA GLY A 101 14.79 -10.12 6.39
C GLY A 101 14.96 -9.25 7.64
N ALA A 102 14.60 -7.97 7.60
CA ALA A 102 14.45 -7.18 8.81
C ALA A 102 13.22 -7.64 9.61
N SER A 103 13.20 -7.34 10.92
CA SER A 103 12.08 -7.70 11.79
C SER A 103 11.47 -6.47 12.44
N MET A 104 10.14 -6.46 12.53
CA MET A 104 9.44 -5.47 13.37
C MET A 104 9.57 -5.80 14.84
N TYR A 105 9.62 -4.77 15.66
CA TYR A 105 9.70 -4.89 17.13
C TYR A 105 8.43 -4.34 17.77
N VAL A 106 8.17 -4.84 18.98
CA VAL A 106 7.10 -4.33 19.83
C VAL A 106 7.74 -3.49 20.93
N ASN A 107 7.27 -2.27 21.13
CA ASN A 107 7.73 -1.41 22.21
C ASN A 107 7.18 -1.87 23.59
N PRO A 108 7.67 -1.34 24.72
CA PRO A 108 7.18 -1.70 26.04
C PRO A 108 5.68 -1.42 26.28
N GLN A 109 5.07 -0.55 25.48
CA GLN A 109 3.66 -0.20 25.51
C GLN A 109 2.79 -1.19 24.71
N GLY A 110 3.41 -2.14 24.00
CA GLY A 110 2.73 -3.13 23.16
C GLY A 110 2.44 -2.69 21.74
N ASP A 111 2.97 -1.53 21.31
CA ASP A 111 2.80 -1.03 19.95
C ASP A 111 3.85 -1.65 19.01
N LEU A 112 3.44 -1.94 17.77
CA LEU A 112 4.32 -2.36 16.69
C LEU A 112 5.11 -1.15 16.17
N LEU A 113 6.42 -1.30 16.03
CA LEU A 113 7.28 -0.27 15.43
C LEU A 113 7.52 -0.58 13.96
N PRO A 114 7.31 0.39 13.05
CA PRO A 114 7.64 0.21 11.64
C PRO A 114 9.14 0.02 11.45
N VAL A 115 9.52 -0.73 10.43
CA VAL A 115 10.91 -0.82 9.99
C VAL A 115 11.22 0.38 9.09
N ILE A 116 12.32 1.06 9.38
CA ILE A 116 12.75 2.21 8.57
C ILE A 116 13.68 1.71 7.47
N SER A 117 13.33 1.99 6.21
CA SER A 117 14.16 1.66 5.07
C SER A 117 15.43 2.54 5.01
N PRO A 118 16.45 2.15 4.22
CA PRO A 118 17.64 2.99 4.01
C PRO A 118 17.34 4.40 3.49
N SER A 119 16.22 4.58 2.80
CA SER A 119 15.74 5.88 2.31
C SER A 119 14.92 6.69 3.34
N GLY A 120 14.74 6.17 4.57
CA GLY A 120 14.00 6.84 5.63
C GLY A 120 12.47 6.71 5.54
N VAL A 121 11.96 5.86 4.67
CA VAL A 121 10.52 5.54 4.60
C VAL A 121 10.20 4.46 5.62
N ALA A 122 9.17 4.67 6.43
CA ALA A 122 8.66 3.69 7.37
C ALA A 122 7.83 2.60 6.65
N VAL A 123 8.07 1.33 6.96
CA VAL A 123 7.41 0.20 6.28
C VAL A 123 6.81 -0.76 7.27
N ILE A 124 5.58 -1.15 7.01
CA ILE A 124 4.84 -2.21 7.68
C ILE A 124 4.46 -3.26 6.65
N SER A 125 4.80 -4.51 6.90
CA SER A 125 4.43 -5.67 6.08
C SER A 125 4.36 -6.91 6.97
N ILE A 126 3.54 -7.87 6.58
CA ILE A 126 3.47 -9.17 7.27
C ILE A 126 4.81 -9.92 7.18
N GLU A 127 5.55 -9.78 6.08
CA GLU A 127 6.86 -10.40 5.90
C GLU A 127 7.82 -10.03 7.03
N LEU A 128 7.74 -8.79 7.54
CA LEU A 128 8.61 -8.29 8.61
C LEU A 128 8.26 -8.86 10.01
N LEU A 129 7.17 -9.61 10.14
CA LEU A 129 6.79 -10.39 11.32
C LEU A 129 7.13 -11.88 11.19
N MET A 130 7.56 -12.32 10.01
CA MET A 130 7.86 -13.73 9.75
C MET A 130 9.31 -14.05 10.13
N THR A 131 9.51 -15.21 10.75
CA THR A 131 10.87 -15.73 11.05
C THR A 131 11.58 -16.22 9.79
N ASN A 132 10.82 -16.61 8.76
CA ASN A 132 11.34 -17.01 7.47
C ASN A 132 10.44 -16.39 6.38
N PRO A 133 10.95 -15.40 5.64
CA PRO A 133 10.17 -14.70 4.60
C PRO A 133 9.86 -15.57 3.38
N ASP A 134 10.49 -16.74 3.22
CA ASP A 134 10.24 -17.65 2.10
C ASP A 134 9.07 -18.61 2.36
N LEU A 135 8.54 -18.64 3.58
CA LEU A 135 7.39 -19.48 3.88
C LEU A 135 6.09 -18.81 3.40
N PRO A 136 5.20 -19.56 2.73
CA PRO A 136 3.93 -19.01 2.28
C PRO A 136 3.01 -18.70 3.46
N VAL A 137 2.34 -17.56 3.40
CA VAL A 137 1.26 -17.22 4.33
C VAL A 137 -0.04 -17.84 3.83
N ILE A 138 -0.49 -18.92 4.50
CA ILE A 138 -1.71 -19.64 4.12
C ILE A 138 -2.86 -19.22 5.06
N TRP A 139 -3.34 -17.99 4.88
CA TRP A 139 -4.43 -17.46 5.69
C TRP A 139 -5.71 -17.25 4.89
N ARG A 140 -6.84 -17.56 5.51
CA ARG A 140 -8.17 -17.30 4.95
C ARG A 140 -8.59 -15.85 5.19
N GLY A 141 -9.55 -15.35 4.41
CA GLY A 141 -10.01 -13.97 4.40
C GLY A 141 -10.17 -13.29 5.77
N PRO A 142 -10.89 -13.89 6.75
CA PRO A 142 -11.08 -13.26 8.06
C PRO A 142 -9.78 -12.99 8.84
N LEU A 143 -8.76 -13.85 8.69
CA LEU A 143 -7.45 -13.63 9.33
C LEU A 143 -6.69 -12.50 8.70
N LYS A 144 -6.78 -12.32 7.38
CA LYS A 144 -6.14 -11.23 6.66
C LYS A 144 -6.72 -9.87 7.08
N GLY A 145 -8.04 -9.75 7.11
CA GLY A 145 -8.72 -8.55 7.60
C GLY A 145 -8.34 -8.22 9.04
N LYS A 146 -8.19 -9.25 9.90
CA LYS A 146 -7.74 -9.08 11.28
C LYS A 146 -6.31 -8.50 11.33
N VAL A 147 -5.37 -9.02 10.55
CA VAL A 147 -3.98 -8.53 10.53
C VAL A 147 -3.91 -7.07 10.05
N ILE A 148 -4.65 -6.72 9.01
CA ILE A 148 -4.74 -5.33 8.55
C ILE A 148 -5.30 -4.43 9.67
N SER A 149 -6.35 -4.87 10.35
CA SER A 149 -6.92 -4.15 11.49
C SER A 149 -5.93 -3.97 12.64
N GLU A 150 -5.12 -5.00 12.93
CA GLU A 150 -4.05 -4.95 13.92
C GLU A 150 -2.95 -3.94 13.51
N PHE A 151 -2.53 -3.93 12.25
CA PHE A 151 -1.57 -2.94 11.76
C PHE A 151 -2.10 -1.52 11.89
N LEU A 152 -3.34 -1.27 11.49
CA LEU A 152 -3.92 0.07 11.59
C LEU A 152 -4.11 0.54 13.04
N SER A 153 -4.41 -0.38 13.98
CA SER A 153 -4.71 -0.06 15.37
C SER A 153 -3.50 -0.08 16.31
N LYS A 154 -2.50 -0.93 16.03
CA LYS A 154 -1.38 -1.18 16.96
C LYS A 154 -0.04 -0.63 16.51
N VAL A 155 0.10 -0.22 15.25
CA VAL A 155 1.35 0.39 14.80
C VAL A 155 1.48 1.79 15.36
N SER A 156 2.68 2.11 15.83
CA SER A 156 3.08 3.45 16.23
C SER A 156 3.47 4.25 14.98
N TRP A 157 2.48 4.75 14.24
CA TRP A 157 2.70 5.45 12.97
C TRP A 157 3.43 6.79 13.13
N GLY A 158 3.22 7.47 14.28
CA GLY A 158 3.70 8.83 14.47
C GLY A 158 2.94 9.86 13.62
N LYS A 159 3.56 11.03 13.44
CA LYS A 159 3.03 12.09 12.59
C LYS A 159 3.52 11.89 11.16
N LEU A 160 2.61 11.71 10.21
CA LEU A 160 2.92 11.46 8.81
C LEU A 160 2.22 12.47 7.90
N ASP A 161 2.90 12.88 6.83
CA ASP A 161 2.25 13.57 5.72
C ASP A 161 1.48 12.57 4.84
N TYR A 162 2.05 11.39 4.61
CA TYR A 162 1.46 10.36 3.75
C TYR A 162 1.57 8.96 4.33
N LEU A 163 0.47 8.22 4.33
CA LEU A 163 0.42 6.77 4.45
C LEU A 163 0.01 6.19 3.09
N ILE A 164 0.93 5.48 2.44
CA ILE A 164 0.68 4.79 1.18
C ILE A 164 0.33 3.34 1.50
N ILE A 165 -0.78 2.86 0.97
CA ILE A 165 -1.31 1.52 1.25
C ILE A 165 -1.25 0.74 -0.04
N ASP A 166 -0.34 -0.22 -0.12
CA ASP A 166 -0.21 -1.13 -1.26
C ASP A 166 -1.16 -2.31 -1.08
N LEU A 167 -2.29 -2.30 -1.82
CA LEU A 167 -3.33 -3.31 -1.72
C LEU A 167 -3.02 -4.53 -2.61
N PRO A 168 -3.52 -5.74 -2.31
CA PRO A 168 -3.41 -6.86 -3.23
C PRO A 168 -4.12 -6.55 -4.56
N PRO A 169 -3.78 -7.27 -5.64
CA PRO A 169 -4.50 -7.12 -6.91
C PRO A 169 -5.95 -7.58 -6.79
N GLY A 170 -6.85 -6.89 -7.47
CA GLY A 170 -8.27 -7.18 -7.46
C GLY A 170 -9.03 -6.50 -6.31
N THR A 171 -10.18 -7.07 -5.95
CA THR A 171 -11.16 -6.52 -5.00
C THR A 171 -11.36 -7.49 -3.81
N GLY A 172 -10.26 -8.01 -3.27
CA GLY A 172 -10.26 -9.02 -2.21
C GLY A 172 -10.59 -8.47 -0.82
N ASP A 173 -10.57 -9.37 0.17
CA ASP A 173 -10.93 -9.06 1.57
C ASP A 173 -10.06 -7.97 2.19
N GLU A 174 -8.80 -7.87 1.80
CA GLU A 174 -7.86 -6.86 2.29
C GLU A 174 -8.30 -5.44 1.86
N ALA A 175 -8.62 -5.28 0.56
CA ALA A 175 -9.09 -4.02 0.01
C ALA A 175 -10.45 -3.62 0.61
N LEU A 176 -11.36 -4.61 0.77
CA LEU A 176 -12.64 -4.42 1.43
C LEU A 176 -12.46 -3.97 2.88
N THR A 177 -11.57 -4.62 3.63
CA THR A 177 -11.27 -4.27 5.02
C THR A 177 -10.76 -2.82 5.13
N ILE A 178 -9.78 -2.44 4.31
CA ILE A 178 -9.26 -1.07 4.29
C ILE A 178 -10.38 -0.05 4.04
N GLY A 179 -11.20 -0.28 3.01
CA GLY A 179 -12.31 0.62 2.67
C GLY A 179 -13.37 0.76 3.77
N GLN A 180 -13.58 -0.29 4.58
CA GLN A 180 -14.59 -0.29 5.63
C GLN A 180 -14.13 0.25 6.98
N ILE A 181 -12.84 0.12 7.30
CA ILE A 181 -12.35 0.42 8.65
C ILE A 181 -11.39 1.61 8.71
N LEU A 182 -10.75 1.97 7.59
CA LEU A 182 -9.81 3.09 7.56
C LEU A 182 -10.59 4.41 7.46
N PRO A 183 -10.57 5.24 8.52
CA PRO A 183 -11.25 6.52 8.48
C PRO A 183 -10.50 7.51 7.58
N ASP A 184 -11.24 8.37 6.91
CA ASP A 184 -10.70 9.51 6.16
C ASP A 184 -9.64 9.09 5.13
N LEU A 185 -9.90 7.97 4.40
CA LEU A 185 -9.09 7.59 3.26
C LEU A 185 -9.16 8.71 2.22
N SER A 186 -8.02 9.36 1.93
CA SER A 186 -7.97 10.54 1.05
C SER A 186 -8.31 10.19 -0.39
N GLY A 187 -8.09 8.94 -0.79
CA GLY A 187 -8.53 8.37 -2.05
C GLY A 187 -7.68 7.22 -2.53
N ALA A 188 -8.08 6.67 -3.68
CA ALA A 188 -7.42 5.56 -4.35
C ALA A 188 -6.78 6.02 -5.67
N ILE A 189 -5.62 5.45 -5.99
CA ILE A 189 -4.94 5.56 -7.27
C ILE A 189 -5.04 4.21 -7.96
N ILE A 190 -5.64 4.16 -9.15
CA ILE A 190 -5.78 2.94 -9.92
C ILE A 190 -4.57 2.81 -10.84
N VAL A 191 -3.81 1.72 -10.68
CA VAL A 191 -2.66 1.39 -11.53
C VAL A 191 -3.06 0.38 -12.59
N THR A 192 -2.71 0.65 -13.82
CA THR A 192 -2.99 -0.21 -14.98
C THR A 192 -1.79 -0.34 -15.90
N ALA A 193 -1.79 -1.37 -16.74
CA ALA A 193 -0.88 -1.50 -17.88
C ALA A 193 -1.67 -1.27 -19.17
N PRO A 194 -1.03 -0.85 -20.28
CA PRO A 194 -1.70 -0.43 -21.51
C PRO A 194 -2.15 -1.64 -22.38
N SER A 195 -3.04 -2.48 -21.87
CA SER A 195 -3.63 -3.61 -22.60
C SER A 195 -5.14 -3.53 -22.64
N ASP A 196 -5.79 -3.97 -23.70
CA ASP A 196 -7.26 -3.93 -23.81
C ASP A 196 -7.98 -4.69 -22.69
N LEU A 197 -7.42 -5.82 -22.24
CA LEU A 197 -7.92 -6.55 -21.08
C LEU A 197 -7.92 -5.69 -19.82
N SER A 198 -7.02 -4.70 -19.74
CA SER A 198 -6.93 -3.81 -18.58
C SER A 198 -8.17 -2.91 -18.45
N LYS A 199 -8.88 -2.59 -19.54
CA LYS A 199 -10.11 -1.79 -19.48
C LYS A 199 -11.16 -2.43 -18.55
N ILE A 200 -11.37 -3.74 -18.70
CA ILE A 200 -12.36 -4.49 -17.89
C ILE A 200 -11.99 -4.44 -16.40
N VAL A 201 -10.72 -4.65 -16.09
CA VAL A 201 -10.27 -4.74 -14.70
C VAL A 201 -10.17 -3.36 -14.04
N VAL A 202 -9.86 -2.29 -14.81
CA VAL A 202 -9.93 -0.90 -14.32
C VAL A 202 -11.37 -0.52 -13.99
N LYS A 203 -12.34 -0.88 -14.83
CA LYS A 203 -13.78 -0.66 -14.54
C LYS A 203 -14.19 -1.35 -13.25
N LYS A 204 -13.80 -2.62 -13.04
CA LYS A 204 -14.10 -3.35 -11.80
C LYS A 204 -13.48 -2.66 -10.57
N ALA A 205 -12.23 -2.22 -10.65
CA ALA A 205 -11.57 -1.49 -9.57
C ALA A 205 -12.30 -0.15 -9.28
N ALA A 206 -12.73 0.57 -10.31
CA ALA A 206 -13.47 1.82 -10.15
C ALA A 206 -14.85 1.61 -9.52
N ILE A 207 -15.59 0.57 -9.93
CA ILE A 207 -16.88 0.21 -9.32
C ILE A 207 -16.67 -0.14 -7.85
N PHE A 208 -15.66 -0.97 -7.53
CA PHE A 208 -15.31 -1.32 -6.16
C PHE A 208 -15.05 -0.08 -5.28
N CYS A 209 -14.28 0.89 -5.78
CA CYS A 209 -14.05 2.15 -5.07
C CYS A 209 -15.36 2.90 -4.82
N ARG A 210 -16.25 2.97 -5.81
CA ARG A 210 -17.55 3.65 -5.69
C ARG A 210 -18.46 2.99 -4.67
N GLU A 211 -18.56 1.66 -4.69
CA GLU A 211 -19.35 0.87 -3.71
C GLU A 211 -18.89 1.11 -2.27
N LEU A 212 -17.59 1.32 -2.06
CA LEU A 212 -17.02 1.64 -0.75
C LEU A 212 -16.94 3.14 -0.46
N SER A 213 -17.50 3.99 -1.32
CA SER A 213 -17.42 5.45 -1.21
C SER A 213 -15.97 5.96 -1.15
N ILE A 214 -15.03 5.24 -1.76
CA ILE A 214 -13.63 5.65 -1.87
C ILE A 214 -13.49 6.56 -3.10
N ARG A 215 -13.03 7.79 -2.88
CA ARG A 215 -12.72 8.71 -3.97
C ARG A 215 -11.59 8.15 -4.83
N ILE A 216 -11.75 8.18 -6.14
CA ILE A 216 -10.68 7.85 -7.08
C ILE A 216 -9.94 9.16 -7.40
N LEU A 217 -8.66 9.26 -7.00
CA LEU A 217 -7.80 10.41 -7.28
C LEU A 217 -7.39 10.42 -8.76
N GLY A 218 -7.27 9.25 -9.36
CA GLY A 218 -7.01 9.11 -10.77
C GLY A 218 -6.39 7.77 -11.15
N ILE A 219 -5.99 7.69 -12.43
CA ILE A 219 -5.41 6.49 -13.04
C ILE A 219 -3.96 6.76 -13.43
N VAL A 220 -3.08 5.80 -13.13
CA VAL A 220 -1.68 5.74 -13.57
C VAL A 220 -1.55 4.58 -14.56
N GLU A 221 -1.05 4.86 -15.76
CA GLU A 221 -0.70 3.84 -16.75
C GLU A 221 0.80 3.54 -16.63
N ASN A 222 1.17 2.35 -16.17
CA ASN A 222 2.55 1.91 -16.08
C ASN A 222 2.95 1.10 -17.33
N MET A 223 4.25 1.03 -17.62
CA MET A 223 4.81 0.28 -18.77
C MET A 223 4.27 0.79 -20.13
N SER A 224 4.09 2.10 -20.28
CA SER A 224 3.42 2.70 -21.46
C SER A 224 4.25 2.65 -22.72
N ILE A 225 5.50 3.04 -22.64
CA ILE A 225 6.44 3.13 -23.77
C ILE A 225 7.79 2.57 -23.33
N PHE A 226 8.43 1.81 -24.20
CA PHE A 226 9.82 1.41 -24.07
C PHE A 226 10.67 2.20 -25.07
N THR A 227 11.75 2.81 -24.60
CA THR A 227 12.73 3.46 -25.45
C THR A 227 14.00 2.63 -25.48
N CYS A 228 14.42 2.21 -26.68
CA CYS A 228 15.65 1.43 -26.86
C CYS A 228 16.87 2.26 -26.42
N PRO A 229 17.70 1.78 -25.47
CA PRO A 229 18.85 2.53 -25.00
C PRO A 229 19.98 2.67 -26.03
N HIS A 230 19.99 1.85 -27.09
CA HIS A 230 21.01 1.87 -28.12
C HIS A 230 20.71 2.83 -29.25
N CYS A 231 19.45 2.85 -29.74
CA CYS A 231 19.12 3.63 -30.93
C CYS A 231 18.03 4.71 -30.68
N GLY A 232 17.50 4.82 -29.47
CA GLY A 232 16.45 5.79 -29.14
C GLY A 232 15.07 5.48 -29.72
N ALA A 233 14.91 4.41 -30.49
CA ALA A 233 13.61 4.04 -31.05
C ALA A 233 12.61 3.70 -29.94
N THR A 234 11.38 4.15 -30.09
CA THR A 234 10.30 3.95 -29.11
C THR A 234 9.32 2.88 -29.56
N TYR A 235 8.92 2.03 -28.63
CA TYR A 235 8.02 0.90 -28.87
C TYR A 235 6.88 0.90 -27.85
N LYS A 236 5.67 0.65 -28.29
CA LYS A 236 4.48 0.43 -27.45
C LYS A 236 4.27 -1.07 -27.24
N LEU A 237 5.14 -1.70 -26.45
CA LEU A 237 5.20 -3.17 -26.31
C LEU A 237 3.87 -3.80 -25.87
N PHE A 238 3.10 -3.10 -25.04
CA PHE A 238 1.82 -3.58 -24.49
C PHE A 238 0.61 -2.78 -24.99
N GLY A 239 0.79 -1.87 -25.95
CA GLY A 239 -0.18 -0.87 -26.36
C GLY A 239 0.07 0.48 -25.69
N SER A 240 -0.90 1.39 -25.72
CA SER A 240 -0.83 2.71 -25.06
C SER A 240 -2.20 3.37 -24.95
N GLY A 241 -2.34 4.31 -24.01
CA GLY A 241 -3.50 5.19 -23.89
C GLY A 241 -4.74 4.56 -23.26
N VAL A 242 -4.63 3.35 -22.73
CA VAL A 242 -5.73 2.70 -22.00
C VAL A 242 -6.04 3.46 -20.71
N GLY A 243 -5.02 3.91 -19.98
CA GLY A 243 -5.19 4.66 -18.75
C GLY A 243 -5.91 5.97 -18.98
N GLU A 244 -5.52 6.73 -20.01
CA GLU A 244 -6.15 8.01 -20.36
C GLU A 244 -7.60 7.82 -20.86
N SER A 245 -7.82 6.85 -21.74
CA SER A 245 -9.15 6.50 -22.24
C SER A 245 -10.10 6.11 -21.10
N MET A 246 -9.62 5.31 -20.14
CA MET A 246 -10.41 4.90 -18.99
C MET A 246 -10.66 6.03 -18.00
N ALA A 247 -9.69 6.92 -17.80
CA ALA A 247 -9.88 8.10 -16.97
C ALA A 247 -11.02 8.99 -17.53
N LYS A 248 -11.01 9.23 -18.83
CA LYS A 248 -12.07 9.97 -19.52
C LYS A 248 -13.43 9.27 -19.41
N GLU A 249 -13.50 7.96 -19.64
CA GLU A 249 -14.74 7.18 -19.55
C GLU A 249 -15.33 7.19 -18.13
N LEU A 250 -14.48 7.11 -17.10
CA LEU A 250 -14.89 7.04 -15.69
C LEU A 250 -15.11 8.43 -15.07
N GLY A 251 -14.75 9.51 -15.77
CA GLY A 251 -14.83 10.87 -15.23
C GLY A 251 -13.87 11.12 -14.08
N VAL A 252 -12.64 10.55 -14.14
CA VAL A 252 -11.59 10.72 -13.14
C VAL A 252 -10.32 11.27 -13.78
N GLU A 253 -9.38 11.78 -12.98
CA GLU A 253 -8.13 12.33 -13.50
C GLU A 253 -7.22 11.24 -14.10
N PHE A 254 -6.54 11.56 -15.21
CA PHE A 254 -5.41 10.81 -15.70
C PHE A 254 -4.14 11.38 -15.09
N LEU A 255 -3.56 10.67 -14.11
CA LEU A 255 -2.39 11.14 -13.37
C LEU A 255 -1.12 11.09 -14.22
N GLY A 256 -1.04 10.16 -15.16
CA GLY A 256 0.07 10.07 -16.09
C GLY A 256 0.42 8.65 -16.50
N SER A 257 1.36 8.55 -17.45
CA SER A 257 1.94 7.28 -17.88
C SER A 257 3.42 7.21 -17.54
N ILE A 258 3.87 6.03 -17.14
CA ILE A 258 5.27 5.76 -16.78
C ILE A 258 5.88 4.85 -17.84
N PRO A 259 7.03 5.22 -18.43
CA PRO A 259 7.71 4.38 -19.41
C PRO A 259 8.26 3.10 -18.76
N LEU A 260 8.41 2.06 -19.57
CA LEU A 260 9.13 0.85 -19.19
C LEU A 260 10.64 1.13 -19.21
N ASP A 261 11.27 0.98 -18.05
CA ASP A 261 12.73 1.05 -17.91
C ASP A 261 13.24 -0.31 -17.38
N PRO A 262 14.05 -1.06 -18.17
CA PRO A 262 14.55 -2.37 -17.76
C PRO A 262 15.40 -2.36 -16.49
N ARG A 263 15.95 -1.21 -16.11
CA ARG A 263 16.75 -1.06 -14.89
C ARG A 263 15.90 -1.13 -13.62
N ILE A 264 14.61 -0.80 -13.72
CA ILE A 264 13.69 -0.76 -12.56
C ILE A 264 13.48 -2.16 -11.95
N PRO A 265 13.11 -3.21 -12.73
CA PRO A 265 12.96 -4.56 -12.16
C PRO A 265 14.23 -5.05 -11.47
N GLU A 266 15.40 -4.84 -12.09
CA GLU A 266 16.69 -5.22 -11.51
C GLU A 266 16.96 -4.49 -10.18
N ALA A 267 16.69 -3.19 -10.12
CA ALA A 267 16.85 -2.39 -8.91
C ALA A 267 15.87 -2.82 -7.80
N MET A 268 14.63 -3.16 -8.15
CA MET A 268 13.65 -3.69 -7.21
C MET A 268 14.10 -5.03 -6.63
N ASP A 269 14.64 -5.92 -7.48
CA ASP A 269 15.15 -7.24 -7.05
C ASP A 269 16.34 -7.13 -6.09
N LYS A 270 17.15 -6.09 -6.24
CA LYS A 270 18.29 -5.78 -5.37
C LYS A 270 17.92 -4.96 -4.13
N GLY A 271 16.67 -4.49 -4.01
CA GLY A 271 16.26 -3.56 -2.94
C GLY A 271 16.87 -2.16 -3.08
N GLU A 272 17.21 -1.76 -4.29
CA GLU A 272 17.92 -0.52 -4.61
C GLU A 272 17.08 0.44 -5.46
N LEU A 273 15.75 0.33 -5.40
CA LEU A 273 14.84 1.18 -6.18
C LEU A 273 15.15 2.68 -5.97
N HIS A 274 15.49 3.10 -4.75
CA HIS A 274 15.85 4.48 -4.43
C HIS A 274 17.05 4.98 -5.27
N LYS A 275 18.01 4.11 -5.62
CA LYS A 275 19.15 4.47 -6.50
C LYS A 275 18.70 4.61 -7.96
N ALA A 276 17.82 3.72 -8.42
CA ALA A 276 17.31 3.77 -9.80
C ALA A 276 16.38 4.96 -10.06
N LEU A 277 15.74 5.48 -9.02
CA LEU A 277 14.92 6.71 -9.08
C LEU A 277 15.73 7.99 -8.81
N GLY A 278 17.04 7.97 -8.92
CA GLY A 278 17.88 9.16 -8.79
C GLY A 278 17.55 10.24 -9.84
N SER A 279 18.13 11.44 -9.67
CA SER A 279 17.83 12.66 -10.43
C SER A 279 17.94 12.52 -11.97
N ASN A 280 18.74 11.58 -12.45
CA ASN A 280 18.95 11.36 -13.88
C ASN A 280 18.02 10.30 -14.51
N SER A 281 17.06 9.76 -13.75
CA SER A 281 16.12 8.78 -14.26
C SER A 281 14.92 9.47 -14.94
N ILE A 282 14.64 9.08 -16.18
CA ILE A 282 13.45 9.54 -16.88
C ILE A 282 12.16 9.15 -16.14
N VAL A 283 12.14 7.96 -15.53
CA VAL A 283 11.02 7.45 -14.72
C VAL A 283 10.71 8.38 -13.55
N THR A 284 11.75 8.91 -12.91
CA THR A 284 11.62 9.88 -11.81
C THR A 284 10.83 11.12 -12.22
N THR A 285 11.12 11.68 -13.41
CA THR A 285 10.41 12.84 -13.93
C THR A 285 8.90 12.57 -14.11
N PHE A 286 8.53 11.37 -14.54
CA PHE A 286 7.12 11.00 -14.68
C PHE A 286 6.44 10.81 -13.31
N ILE A 287 7.12 10.18 -12.37
CA ILE A 287 6.61 10.00 -11.00
C ILE A 287 6.43 11.36 -10.32
N ASP A 288 7.38 12.28 -10.47
CA ASP A 288 7.28 13.62 -9.91
C ASP A 288 6.06 14.39 -10.45
N LYS A 289 5.80 14.31 -11.76
CA LYS A 289 4.59 14.89 -12.36
C LYS A 289 3.29 14.26 -11.83
N ILE A 290 3.31 12.96 -11.55
CA ILE A 290 2.16 12.27 -10.93
C ILE A 290 1.95 12.79 -9.51
N ILE A 291 3.02 12.94 -8.73
CA ILE A 291 2.95 13.50 -7.37
C ILE A 291 2.40 14.93 -7.39
N ASP A 292 2.87 15.79 -8.30
CA ASP A 292 2.41 17.16 -8.40
C ASP A 292 0.88 17.23 -8.66
N ARG A 293 0.36 16.34 -9.53
CA ARG A 293 -1.08 16.22 -9.77
C ARG A 293 -1.84 15.72 -8.53
N ILE A 294 -1.30 14.71 -7.83
CA ILE A 294 -1.88 14.20 -6.59
C ILE A 294 -1.93 15.31 -5.54
N GLU A 295 -0.82 16.04 -5.32
CA GLU A 295 -0.76 17.12 -4.34
C GLU A 295 -1.74 18.26 -4.68
N LYS A 296 -1.92 18.58 -5.96
CA LYS A 296 -2.93 19.54 -6.42
C LYS A 296 -4.35 19.08 -6.07
N ILE A 297 -4.71 17.84 -6.41
CA ILE A 297 -6.04 17.27 -6.13
C ILE A 297 -6.30 17.25 -4.61
N LEU A 298 -5.32 16.85 -3.81
CA LEU A 298 -5.40 16.81 -2.35
C LEU A 298 -5.51 18.22 -1.74
N GLY A 299 -4.80 19.21 -2.30
CA GLY A 299 -4.88 20.61 -1.87
C GLY A 299 -6.25 21.25 -2.17
N GLU A 300 -6.95 20.83 -3.21
CA GLU A 300 -8.32 21.25 -3.54
C GLU A 300 -9.36 20.66 -2.58
N ILE A 301 -9.10 19.46 -2.03
CA ILE A 301 -9.97 18.80 -1.03
C ILE A 301 -9.86 19.45 0.34
N SER A 302 -8.68 19.97 0.66
CA SER A 302 -8.39 20.55 2.00
C SER A 302 -8.87 21.99 2.17
N LYS A 303 -9.42 22.58 1.11
CA LYS A 303 -10.07 23.91 1.12
C LYS A 303 -11.58 23.78 1.28
#